data_4decddc03acd31245670fbfdb9bfc9b1
#
_entry.id   4decddc03acd31245670fbfdb9bfc9b1
#
_cell.length_a   1.000
_cell.length_b   1.000
_cell.length_c   1.000
_cell.angle_alpha   90.00
_cell.angle_beta   90.00
_cell.angle_gamma   90.00
#
_symmetry.space_group_name_H-M   'P 1'
#
loop_
_entity.id
_entity.type
_entity.pdbx_description
1 polymer ?
#
loop_
_entity_poly.entity_id
_entity_poly.type
_entity_poly.pdbx_seq_one_letter_code
_entity_poly.pdbx_strand_id
1 'polypeptide(L)'
;MKAEVDTMIKNLVFDLGNVLIEWNPDKIFRHFEADEMRRQSLREAIFDSHLWHQTDWGSLSLSEACTLAQQNLDPSFEATVEKIFFHWYEAVDVYQNLQEKIEQWSKLGYHIYILSTTCEIFYRIEQAGLLPIFPLLSGYILSSEVKVVKPYKKIYQELLEKYNLKPEESVFMDDIQVNLDTAREMDFETILAKSELENIEALDCLLLSKGMFGSVGLSTNLDIES
;
A
#
# COMPACT_ATOMS: atom_id res chain seq x y z
N MET A 1 -2.86 -22.76 -28.11
CA MET A 1 -2.02 -21.57 -28.01
C MET A 1 -2.97 -20.38 -28.06
N LYS A 2 -3.26 -19.75 -26.88
CA LYS A 2 -3.83 -18.41 -26.87
C LYS A 2 -2.77 -17.48 -27.42
N ALA A 3 -3.09 -16.66 -28.41
CA ALA A 3 -2.23 -15.57 -28.82
C ALA A 3 -2.00 -14.71 -27.55
N GLU A 4 -0.74 -14.50 -27.15
CA GLU A 4 -0.40 -13.46 -26.20
C GLU A 4 -0.88 -12.15 -26.84
N VAL A 5 -2.00 -11.66 -26.37
CA VAL A 5 -2.40 -10.28 -26.64
C VAL A 5 -1.43 -9.47 -25.79
N ASP A 6 -0.53 -8.77 -26.43
CA ASP A 6 0.41 -7.86 -25.77
C ASP A 6 -0.41 -6.73 -25.15
N THR A 7 -0.92 -6.98 -23.94
CA THR A 7 -1.87 -6.07 -23.28
C THR A 7 -1.07 -4.96 -22.61
N MET A 8 -1.32 -3.74 -23.04
CA MET A 8 -0.62 -2.56 -22.57
C MET A 8 -1.06 -2.18 -21.13
N ILE A 9 -0.11 -2.06 -20.22
CA ILE A 9 -0.35 -1.58 -18.85
C ILE A 9 -0.77 -0.11 -18.88
N LYS A 10 -1.84 0.20 -18.19
CA LYS A 10 -2.42 1.53 -18.02
C LYS A 10 -2.60 1.93 -16.56
N ASN A 11 -2.80 0.94 -15.67
CA ASN A 11 -3.16 1.14 -14.29
C ASN A 11 -2.03 0.64 -13.38
N LEU A 12 -1.55 1.51 -12.50
CA LEU A 12 -0.55 1.20 -11.49
C LEU A 12 -1.26 1.15 -10.14
N VAL A 13 -1.30 -0.02 -9.53
CA VAL A 13 -1.97 -0.27 -8.26
C VAL A 13 -0.91 -0.55 -7.20
N PHE A 14 -0.93 0.20 -6.10
CA PHE A 14 0.04 0.09 -5.02
C PHE A 14 -0.65 -0.32 -3.72
N ASP A 15 -0.01 -1.20 -2.95
CA ASP A 15 -0.30 -1.27 -1.51
C ASP A 15 0.20 0.00 -0.82
N LEU A 16 -0.20 0.20 0.44
CA LEU A 16 0.24 1.31 1.27
C LEU A 16 1.44 0.92 2.14
N GLY A 17 1.26 -0.09 3.00
CA GLY A 17 2.27 -0.53 3.95
C GLY A 17 3.46 -1.19 3.27
N ASN A 18 4.67 -0.83 3.66
CA ASN A 18 5.94 -1.29 3.08
C ASN A 18 6.08 -1.08 1.55
N VAL A 19 5.17 -0.30 0.95
CA VAL A 19 5.24 0.13 -0.45
C VAL A 19 5.33 1.64 -0.57
N LEU A 20 4.44 2.39 0.08
CA LEU A 20 4.41 3.87 0.07
C LEU A 20 4.87 4.47 1.41
N ILE A 21 4.63 3.75 2.49
CA ILE A 21 5.01 4.12 3.86
C ILE A 21 5.41 2.84 4.62
N GLU A 22 6.42 2.93 5.46
CA GLU A 22 6.84 1.80 6.28
C GLU A 22 5.72 1.33 7.22
N TRP A 23 5.55 0.01 7.36
CA TRP A 23 4.73 -0.61 8.36
C TRP A 23 5.58 -1.51 9.25
N ASN A 24 5.93 -1.02 10.45
CA ASN A 24 6.83 -1.70 11.36
C ASN A 24 6.33 -1.55 12.81
N PRO A 25 5.48 -2.47 13.30
CA PRO A 25 4.96 -2.42 14.66
C PRO A 25 6.04 -2.33 15.74
N ASP A 26 7.18 -3.01 15.58
CA ASP A 26 8.27 -2.96 16.56
C ASP A 26 8.93 -1.58 16.64
N LYS A 27 9.07 -0.89 15.51
CA LYS A 27 9.57 0.48 15.46
C LYS A 27 8.57 1.44 16.08
N ILE A 28 7.29 1.26 15.79
CA ILE A 28 6.19 2.05 16.35
C ILE A 28 6.16 1.93 17.88
N PHE A 29 6.17 0.70 18.41
CA PHE A 29 6.17 0.50 19.85
C PHE A 29 7.40 1.12 20.51
N ARG A 30 8.60 0.94 19.94
CA ARG A 30 9.83 1.53 20.48
C ARG A 30 9.84 3.06 20.46
N HIS A 31 9.15 3.67 19.52
CA HIS A 31 9.04 5.12 19.42
C HIS A 31 8.20 5.71 20.55
N PHE A 32 7.09 5.05 20.90
CA PHE A 32 6.15 5.58 21.89
C PHE A 32 6.34 5.03 23.30
N GLU A 33 7.07 3.92 23.47
CA GLU A 33 7.30 3.29 24.77
C GLU A 33 8.74 2.77 24.91
N ALA A 34 9.46 3.32 25.88
CA ALA A 34 10.86 2.96 26.11
C ALA A 34 11.04 1.61 26.84
N ASP A 35 10.11 1.28 27.74
CA ASP A 35 10.17 0.08 28.57
C ASP A 35 9.75 -1.16 27.78
N GLU A 36 10.60 -2.21 27.79
CA GLU A 36 10.38 -3.42 27.01
C GLU A 36 9.17 -4.25 27.49
N MET A 37 8.98 -4.34 28.81
CA MET A 37 7.85 -5.09 29.37
C MET A 37 6.53 -4.39 29.04
N ARG A 38 6.52 -3.07 29.08
CA ARG A 38 5.36 -2.29 28.69
C ARG A 38 5.07 -2.43 27.19
N ARG A 39 6.08 -2.46 26.34
CA ARG A 39 5.89 -2.77 24.89
C ARG A 39 5.26 -4.13 24.67
N GLN A 40 5.66 -5.15 25.45
CA GLN A 40 5.05 -6.48 25.34
C GLN A 40 3.56 -6.43 25.72
N SER A 41 3.20 -5.74 26.81
CA SER A 41 1.79 -5.55 27.20
C SER A 41 0.96 -4.85 26.12
N LEU A 42 1.54 -3.82 25.47
CA LEU A 42 0.91 -3.12 24.34
C LEU A 42 0.71 -4.04 23.14
N ARG A 43 1.70 -4.88 22.82
CA ARG A 43 1.59 -5.84 21.74
C ARG A 43 0.45 -6.83 21.98
N GLU A 44 0.41 -7.41 23.16
CA GLU A 44 -0.64 -8.36 23.57
C GLU A 44 -2.04 -7.71 23.50
N ALA A 45 -2.17 -6.49 24.00
CA ALA A 45 -3.45 -5.79 24.03
C ALA A 45 -3.94 -5.31 22.67
N ILE A 46 -3.06 -5.04 21.69
CA ILE A 46 -3.41 -4.44 20.40
C ILE A 46 -3.39 -5.48 19.28
N PHE A 47 -2.31 -6.27 19.16
CA PHE A 47 -2.11 -7.20 18.05
C PHE A 47 -2.55 -8.63 18.39
N ASP A 48 -2.10 -9.20 19.51
CA ASP A 48 -2.42 -10.59 19.88
C ASP A 48 -3.90 -10.74 20.25
N SER A 49 -4.53 -9.67 20.74
CA SER A 49 -5.98 -9.56 20.93
C SER A 49 -6.79 -9.44 19.63
N HIS A 50 -6.13 -9.33 18.49
CA HIS A 50 -6.71 -9.08 17.18
C HIS A 50 -7.45 -7.74 17.01
N LEU A 51 -7.34 -6.79 17.93
CA LEU A 51 -8.02 -5.49 17.80
C LEU A 51 -7.57 -4.73 16.56
N TRP A 52 -6.25 -4.74 16.25
CA TRP A 52 -5.75 -4.14 15.04
C TRP A 52 -6.37 -4.76 13.77
N HIS A 53 -6.42 -6.08 13.69
CA HIS A 53 -7.04 -6.77 12.55
C HIS A 53 -8.52 -6.44 12.40
N GLN A 54 -9.23 -6.21 13.49
CA GLN A 54 -10.65 -5.84 13.45
C GLN A 54 -10.84 -4.43 12.87
N THR A 55 -9.88 -3.52 13.05
CA THR A 55 -9.92 -2.20 12.37
C THR A 55 -9.67 -2.36 10.87
N ASP A 56 -8.73 -3.18 10.46
CA ASP A 56 -8.44 -3.47 9.05
C ASP A 56 -9.62 -4.14 8.33
N TRP A 57 -10.36 -5.02 9.03
CA TRP A 57 -11.63 -5.59 8.54
C TRP A 57 -12.78 -4.57 8.58
N GLY A 58 -12.62 -3.47 9.29
CA GLY A 58 -13.68 -2.48 9.51
C GLY A 58 -14.84 -3.00 10.37
N SER A 59 -14.61 -4.04 11.19
CA SER A 59 -15.57 -4.50 12.20
C SER A 59 -15.54 -3.64 13.47
N LEU A 60 -14.42 -2.95 13.71
CA LEU A 60 -14.26 -1.90 14.72
C LEU A 60 -13.70 -0.64 14.06
N SER A 61 -14.10 0.51 14.56
CA SER A 61 -13.41 1.78 14.30
C SER A 61 -12.11 1.85 15.11
N LEU A 62 -11.18 2.72 14.71
CA LEU A 62 -9.98 2.99 15.50
C LEU A 62 -10.29 3.41 16.93
N SER A 63 -11.34 4.21 17.12
CA SER A 63 -11.76 4.69 18.44
C SER A 63 -12.28 3.57 19.34
N GLU A 64 -13.08 2.65 18.80
CA GLU A 64 -13.56 1.48 19.53
C GLU A 64 -12.41 0.55 19.91
N ALA A 65 -11.52 0.23 18.94
CA ALA A 65 -10.36 -0.60 19.19
C ALA A 65 -9.39 0.01 20.21
N CYS A 66 -9.15 1.31 20.13
CA CYS A 66 -8.35 2.07 21.10
C CYS A 66 -8.94 1.96 22.51
N THR A 67 -10.24 2.20 22.64
CA THR A 67 -10.96 2.10 23.94
C THR A 67 -10.87 0.68 24.52
N LEU A 68 -11.06 -0.34 23.69
CA LEU A 68 -10.95 -1.74 24.14
C LEU A 68 -9.53 -2.10 24.57
N ALA A 69 -8.51 -1.62 23.84
CA ALA A 69 -7.11 -1.83 24.23
C ALA A 69 -6.79 -1.14 25.57
N GLN A 70 -7.26 0.10 25.79
CA GLN A 70 -7.10 0.82 27.05
C GLN A 70 -7.77 0.10 28.23
N GLN A 71 -8.95 -0.47 28.04
CA GLN A 71 -9.66 -1.23 29.09
C GLN A 71 -8.92 -2.50 29.54
N ASN A 72 -8.06 -3.05 28.69
CA ASN A 72 -7.27 -4.25 28.97
C ASN A 72 -5.88 -3.95 29.57
N LEU A 73 -5.56 -2.68 29.79
CA LEU A 73 -4.26 -2.22 30.27
C LEU A 73 -4.41 -1.33 31.52
N ASP A 74 -3.30 -1.14 32.24
CA ASP A 74 -3.24 -0.15 33.32
C ASP A 74 -3.47 1.26 32.75
N PRO A 75 -4.19 2.16 33.48
CA PRO A 75 -4.45 3.52 33.00
C PRO A 75 -3.23 4.33 32.58
N SER A 76 -2.04 4.00 33.09
CA SER A 76 -0.77 4.63 32.64
C SER A 76 -0.43 4.41 31.17
N PHE A 77 -1.13 3.52 30.48
CA PHE A 77 -0.94 3.25 29.04
C PHE A 77 -1.84 4.09 28.14
N GLU A 78 -2.89 4.74 28.67
CA GLU A 78 -3.92 5.42 27.86
C GLU A 78 -3.34 6.30 26.75
N ALA A 79 -2.41 7.19 27.10
CA ALA A 79 -1.80 8.11 26.14
C ALA A 79 -0.93 7.39 25.08
N THR A 80 -0.26 6.30 25.47
CA THR A 80 0.57 5.52 24.55
C THR A 80 -0.30 4.73 23.57
N VAL A 81 -1.37 4.12 24.05
CA VAL A 81 -2.35 3.41 23.22
C VAL A 81 -2.96 4.36 22.19
N GLU A 82 -3.37 5.56 22.59
CA GLU A 82 -3.92 6.58 21.70
C GLU A 82 -2.93 6.95 20.60
N LYS A 83 -1.66 7.19 20.94
CA LYS A 83 -0.61 7.46 19.96
C LYS A 83 -0.40 6.32 18.97
N ILE A 84 -0.42 5.07 19.44
CA ILE A 84 -0.27 3.90 18.58
C ILE A 84 -1.44 3.79 17.59
N PHE A 85 -2.67 4.01 18.03
CA PHE A 85 -3.83 3.91 17.13
C PHE A 85 -3.93 5.07 16.14
N PHE A 86 -3.61 6.30 16.58
CA PHE A 86 -3.93 7.51 15.80
C PHE A 86 -2.73 8.26 15.24
N HIS A 87 -1.49 7.91 15.65
CA HIS A 87 -0.28 8.65 15.32
C HIS A 87 0.92 7.75 14.97
N TRP A 88 0.72 6.46 14.76
CA TRP A 88 1.81 5.53 14.50
C TRP A 88 2.69 5.95 13.31
N TYR A 89 2.13 6.63 12.33
CA TYR A 89 2.83 7.13 11.14
C TYR A 89 3.92 8.16 11.46
N GLU A 90 3.92 8.73 12.66
CA GLU A 90 5.01 9.62 13.13
C GLU A 90 6.31 8.86 13.43
N ALA A 91 6.22 7.53 13.59
CA ALA A 91 7.32 6.67 13.99
C ALA A 91 8.02 5.96 12.82
N VAL A 92 7.52 6.11 11.59
CA VAL A 92 7.93 5.29 10.44
C VAL A 92 8.40 6.14 9.27
N ASP A 93 9.11 5.51 8.34
CA ASP A 93 9.64 6.19 7.17
C ASP A 93 8.61 6.24 6.03
N VAL A 94 8.67 7.30 5.25
CA VAL A 94 7.88 7.48 4.02
C VAL A 94 8.79 7.24 2.82
N TYR A 95 8.37 6.44 1.87
CA TYR A 95 9.14 6.14 0.65
C TYR A 95 8.96 7.25 -0.39
N GLN A 96 9.68 8.35 -0.17
CA GLN A 96 9.53 9.59 -0.93
C GLN A 96 9.93 9.46 -2.40
N ASN A 97 11.05 8.77 -2.68
CA ASN A 97 11.52 8.62 -4.07
C ASN A 97 10.52 7.82 -4.92
N LEU A 98 9.88 6.80 -4.33
CA LEU A 98 8.84 6.05 -5.03
C LEU A 98 7.61 6.95 -5.29
N GLN A 99 7.19 7.75 -4.32
CA GLN A 99 6.06 8.67 -4.50
C GLN A 99 6.36 9.76 -5.55
N GLU A 100 7.56 10.32 -5.58
CA GLU A 100 8.01 11.24 -6.64
C GLU A 100 8.01 10.55 -8.02
N LYS A 101 8.39 9.27 -8.07
CA LYS A 101 8.37 8.49 -9.31
C LYS A 101 6.93 8.20 -9.77
N ILE A 102 6.02 7.91 -8.84
CA ILE A 102 4.58 7.76 -9.13
C ILE A 102 4.01 9.04 -9.75
N GLU A 103 4.41 10.22 -9.25
CA GLU A 103 4.02 11.51 -9.87
C GLU A 103 4.49 11.59 -11.34
N GLN A 104 5.72 11.13 -11.63
CA GLN A 104 6.24 11.11 -13.00
C GLN A 104 5.42 10.15 -13.88
N TRP A 105 5.12 8.95 -13.43
CA TRP A 105 4.27 8.00 -14.18
C TRP A 105 2.85 8.54 -14.39
N SER A 106 2.27 9.22 -13.39
CA SER A 106 0.98 9.88 -13.56
C SER A 106 1.02 10.95 -14.66
N LYS A 107 2.08 11.76 -14.73
CA LYS A 107 2.29 12.75 -15.81
C LYS A 107 2.46 12.11 -17.20
N LEU A 108 2.92 10.87 -17.25
CA LEU A 108 2.98 10.07 -18.48
C LEU A 108 1.62 9.47 -18.86
N GLY A 109 0.57 9.66 -18.07
CA GLY A 109 -0.79 9.21 -18.36
C GLY A 109 -1.19 7.89 -17.71
N TYR A 110 -0.35 7.29 -16.87
CA TYR A 110 -0.76 6.12 -16.08
C TYR A 110 -1.75 6.51 -14.99
N HIS A 111 -2.77 5.69 -14.80
CA HIS A 111 -3.74 5.84 -13.73
C HIS A 111 -3.22 5.21 -12.43
N ILE A 112 -3.28 5.94 -11.35
CA ILE A 112 -2.69 5.56 -10.07
C ILE A 112 -3.80 5.13 -9.09
N TYR A 113 -3.66 3.95 -8.51
CA TYR A 113 -4.61 3.39 -7.55
C TYR A 113 -3.91 2.89 -6.29
N ILE A 114 -4.64 2.89 -5.16
CA ILE A 114 -4.21 2.22 -3.93
C ILE A 114 -5.19 1.08 -3.63
N LEU A 115 -4.66 -0.09 -3.28
CA LEU A 115 -5.40 -1.26 -2.80
C LEU A 115 -4.78 -1.73 -1.50
N SER A 116 -5.35 -1.36 -0.37
CA SER A 116 -4.72 -1.57 0.94
C SER A 116 -5.60 -2.27 1.96
N THR A 117 -4.98 -3.17 2.74
CA THR A 117 -5.53 -3.70 3.98
C THR A 117 -5.24 -2.68 5.08
N THR A 118 -6.19 -1.77 5.29
CA THR A 118 -6.06 -0.65 6.24
C THR A 118 -7.45 -0.07 6.59
N CYS A 119 -7.47 0.83 7.55
CA CYS A 119 -8.67 1.49 8.04
C CYS A 119 -8.62 3.02 7.84
N GLU A 120 -9.49 3.74 8.55
CA GLU A 120 -9.61 5.21 8.50
C GLU A 120 -8.32 5.97 8.84
N ILE A 121 -7.27 5.31 9.34
CA ILE A 121 -5.95 5.90 9.54
C ILE A 121 -5.35 6.42 8.24
N PHE A 122 -5.73 5.84 7.10
CA PHE A 122 -5.34 6.29 5.77
C PHE A 122 -5.58 7.80 5.58
N TYR A 123 -6.72 8.30 6.03
CA TYR A 123 -7.05 9.72 5.92
C TYR A 123 -6.22 10.61 6.84
N ARG A 124 -5.77 10.10 7.98
CA ARG A 124 -4.86 10.83 8.87
C ARG A 124 -3.45 10.90 8.28
N ILE A 125 -2.98 9.82 7.65
CA ILE A 125 -1.70 9.78 6.92
C ILE A 125 -1.72 10.79 5.77
N GLU A 126 -2.81 10.87 5.03
CA GLU A 126 -3.01 11.87 3.97
C GLU A 126 -3.00 13.29 4.54
N GLN A 127 -3.81 13.58 5.57
CA GLN A 127 -3.87 14.90 6.21
C GLN A 127 -2.54 15.33 6.83
N ALA A 128 -1.72 14.39 7.27
CA ALA A 128 -0.35 14.64 7.72
C ALA A 128 0.63 14.96 6.57
N GLY A 129 0.19 14.90 5.31
CA GLY A 129 1.01 15.17 4.13
C GLY A 129 1.99 14.05 3.76
N LEU A 130 1.79 12.84 4.28
CA LEU A 130 2.68 11.70 4.04
C LEU A 130 2.34 10.94 2.75
N LEU A 131 1.26 11.33 2.07
CA LEU A 131 0.85 10.82 0.77
C LEU A 131 0.72 11.97 -0.25
N PRO A 132 1.83 12.61 -0.67
CA PRO A 132 1.80 13.70 -1.65
C PRO A 132 1.18 13.30 -2.98
N ILE A 133 1.13 11.98 -3.29
CA ILE A 133 0.48 11.44 -4.48
C ILE A 133 -1.06 11.39 -4.37
N PHE A 134 -1.66 11.67 -3.20
CA PHE A 134 -3.10 11.53 -2.99
C PHE A 134 -3.95 12.32 -4.01
N PRO A 135 -3.61 13.58 -4.37
CA PRO A 135 -4.35 14.32 -5.40
C PRO A 135 -4.24 13.73 -6.81
N LEU A 136 -3.29 12.82 -7.05
CA LEU A 136 -3.05 12.16 -8.33
C LEU A 136 -3.77 10.81 -8.46
N LEU A 137 -4.35 10.32 -7.36
CA LEU A 137 -5.02 9.03 -7.35
C LEU A 137 -6.25 9.06 -8.23
N SER A 138 -6.34 8.11 -9.15
CA SER A 138 -7.56 7.79 -9.91
C SER A 138 -8.58 7.07 -9.02
N GLY A 139 -8.14 6.46 -7.92
CA GLY A 139 -8.98 5.87 -6.91
C GLY A 139 -8.24 5.01 -5.88
N TYR A 140 -8.99 4.52 -4.92
CA TYR A 140 -8.47 3.61 -3.90
C TYR A 140 -9.55 2.68 -3.34
N ILE A 141 -9.10 1.54 -2.80
CA ILE A 141 -9.90 0.61 -2.00
C ILE A 141 -9.20 0.40 -0.66
N LEU A 142 -9.93 0.66 0.42
CA LEU A 142 -9.51 0.38 1.79
C LEU A 142 -10.33 -0.80 2.32
N SER A 143 -9.67 -1.80 2.87
CA SER A 143 -10.33 -3.03 3.34
C SER A 143 -11.43 -2.77 4.35
N SER A 144 -11.22 -1.82 5.25
CA SER A 144 -12.21 -1.47 6.29
C SER A 144 -13.51 -0.89 5.72
N GLU A 145 -13.48 -0.25 4.54
CA GLU A 145 -14.68 0.30 3.89
C GLU A 145 -15.48 -0.79 3.18
N VAL A 146 -14.78 -1.70 2.47
CA VAL A 146 -15.41 -2.78 1.69
C VAL A 146 -15.62 -4.05 2.51
N LYS A 147 -15.17 -4.08 3.78
CA LYS A 147 -15.32 -5.19 4.73
C LYS A 147 -14.70 -6.50 4.24
N VAL A 148 -13.60 -6.40 3.51
CA VAL A 148 -12.83 -7.54 3.03
C VAL A 148 -11.36 -7.14 2.87
N VAL A 149 -10.44 -8.02 3.29
CA VAL A 149 -8.99 -7.80 3.28
C VAL A 149 -8.31 -8.60 2.16
N LYS A 150 -7.09 -8.22 1.77
CA LYS A 150 -6.19 -9.07 0.99
C LYS A 150 -5.82 -10.30 1.85
N PRO A 151 -5.64 -11.50 1.30
CA PRO A 151 -5.64 -11.87 -0.12
C PRO A 151 -7.00 -12.34 -0.66
N TYR A 152 -8.12 -12.03 -0.05
CA TYR A 152 -9.41 -12.48 -0.57
C TYR A 152 -9.69 -11.84 -1.93
N LYS A 153 -10.05 -12.67 -2.95
CA LYS A 153 -10.31 -12.20 -4.33
C LYS A 153 -11.32 -11.04 -4.40
N LYS A 154 -12.25 -10.99 -3.46
CA LYS A 154 -13.31 -9.98 -3.44
C LYS A 154 -12.77 -8.55 -3.34
N ILE A 155 -11.67 -8.28 -2.61
CA ILE A 155 -11.14 -6.91 -2.51
C ILE A 155 -10.56 -6.43 -3.86
N TYR A 156 -9.96 -7.34 -4.65
CA TYR A 156 -9.48 -7.01 -6.01
C TYR A 156 -10.65 -6.78 -6.95
N GLN A 157 -11.73 -7.57 -6.83
CA GLN A 157 -12.98 -7.37 -7.59
C GLN A 157 -13.59 -6.01 -7.28
N GLU A 158 -13.62 -5.58 -6.01
CA GLU A 158 -14.09 -4.24 -5.63
C GLU A 158 -13.31 -3.13 -6.36
N LEU A 159 -11.98 -3.28 -6.49
CA LEU A 159 -11.16 -2.33 -7.25
C LEU A 159 -11.54 -2.33 -8.74
N LEU A 160 -11.61 -3.52 -9.35
CA LEU A 160 -11.90 -3.68 -10.76
C LEU A 160 -13.30 -3.16 -11.11
N GLU A 161 -14.30 -3.51 -10.31
CA GLU A 161 -15.70 -3.12 -10.52
C GLU A 161 -15.90 -1.61 -10.29
N LYS A 162 -15.38 -1.07 -9.18
CA LYS A 162 -15.58 0.34 -8.81
C LYS A 162 -14.99 1.30 -9.84
N TYR A 163 -13.86 0.95 -10.43
CA TYR A 163 -13.14 1.83 -11.36
C TYR A 163 -13.17 1.33 -12.81
N ASN A 164 -13.95 0.27 -13.11
CA ASN A 164 -14.06 -0.34 -14.44
C ASN A 164 -12.69 -0.69 -15.04
N LEU A 165 -11.82 -1.34 -14.24
CA LEU A 165 -10.48 -1.72 -14.65
C LEU A 165 -10.48 -3.12 -15.25
N LYS A 166 -9.49 -3.35 -16.13
CA LYS A 166 -9.15 -4.68 -16.61
C LYS A 166 -7.87 -5.14 -15.90
N PRO A 167 -7.88 -6.32 -15.29
CA PRO A 167 -6.71 -6.80 -14.56
C PRO A 167 -5.48 -6.95 -15.47
N GLU A 168 -5.64 -7.40 -16.71
CA GLU A 168 -4.57 -7.54 -17.71
C GLU A 168 -3.95 -6.19 -18.16
N GLU A 169 -4.62 -5.06 -17.91
CA GLU A 169 -4.10 -3.70 -18.14
C GLU A 169 -3.55 -3.07 -16.85
N SER A 170 -3.41 -3.87 -15.78
CA SER A 170 -3.08 -3.38 -14.45
C SER A 170 -1.87 -4.13 -13.85
N VAL A 171 -0.98 -3.38 -13.20
CA VAL A 171 0.09 -3.97 -12.37
C VAL A 171 -0.17 -3.68 -10.91
N PHE A 172 -0.01 -4.69 -10.06
CA PHE A 172 -0.15 -4.57 -8.62
C PHE A 172 1.20 -4.78 -7.91
N MET A 173 1.59 -3.82 -7.08
CA MET A 173 2.80 -3.86 -6.26
C MET A 173 2.42 -3.99 -4.78
N ASP A 174 2.94 -5.04 -4.13
CA ASP A 174 2.64 -5.39 -2.73
C ASP A 174 3.87 -6.11 -2.13
N ASP A 175 4.12 -5.98 -0.83
CA ASP A 175 5.24 -6.63 -0.13
C ASP A 175 4.93 -8.07 0.30
N ILE A 176 3.67 -8.49 0.22
CA ILE A 176 3.20 -9.80 0.67
C ILE A 176 2.90 -10.72 -0.52
N GLN A 177 3.71 -11.78 -0.65
CA GLN A 177 3.64 -12.68 -1.79
C GLN A 177 2.25 -13.28 -2.03
N VAL A 178 1.53 -13.71 -0.99
CA VAL A 178 0.19 -14.30 -1.13
C VAL A 178 -0.84 -13.32 -1.72
N ASN A 179 -0.68 -12.01 -1.48
CA ASN A 179 -1.52 -10.99 -2.11
C ASN A 179 -1.27 -10.94 -3.62
N LEU A 180 0.00 -11.02 -4.02
CA LEU A 180 0.40 -11.04 -5.43
C LEU A 180 -0.02 -12.33 -6.13
N ASP A 181 0.03 -13.47 -5.45
CA ASP A 181 -0.41 -14.75 -6.02
C ASP A 181 -1.90 -14.70 -6.35
N THR A 182 -2.72 -14.13 -5.45
CA THR A 182 -4.15 -13.91 -5.72
C THR A 182 -4.39 -12.94 -6.88
N ALA A 183 -3.64 -11.84 -6.93
CA ALA A 183 -3.74 -10.88 -8.02
C ALA A 183 -3.35 -11.52 -9.38
N ARG A 184 -2.29 -12.33 -9.40
CA ARG A 184 -1.85 -13.06 -10.60
C ARG A 184 -2.88 -14.09 -11.08
N GLU A 185 -3.57 -14.78 -10.16
CA GLU A 185 -4.69 -15.66 -10.50
C GLU A 185 -5.89 -14.91 -11.11
N MET A 186 -5.91 -13.59 -10.98
CA MET A 186 -6.92 -12.70 -11.54
C MET A 186 -6.40 -11.92 -12.76
N ASP A 187 -5.29 -12.37 -13.35
CA ASP A 187 -4.65 -11.83 -14.56
C ASP A 187 -4.00 -10.43 -14.38
N PHE A 188 -3.69 -9.99 -13.14
CA PHE A 188 -2.83 -8.82 -12.92
C PHE A 188 -1.36 -9.15 -13.24
N GLU A 189 -0.62 -8.18 -13.79
CA GLU A 189 0.83 -8.15 -13.63
C GLU A 189 1.16 -7.84 -12.15
N THR A 190 2.27 -8.39 -11.64
CA THR A 190 2.58 -8.23 -10.21
C THR A 190 4.05 -7.95 -9.96
N ILE A 191 4.33 -7.09 -9.00
CA ILE A 191 5.69 -6.78 -8.54
C ILE A 191 5.75 -6.99 -7.03
N LEU A 192 6.67 -7.86 -6.56
CA LEU A 192 6.96 -8.02 -5.15
C LEU A 192 7.80 -6.84 -4.70
N ALA A 193 7.23 -6.02 -3.82
CA ALA A 193 7.90 -4.87 -3.27
C ALA A 193 9.05 -5.29 -2.33
N LYS A 194 10.16 -4.53 -2.40
CA LYS A 194 11.37 -4.72 -1.60
C LYS A 194 11.87 -3.37 -1.11
N SER A 195 13.03 -2.93 -1.60
CA SER A 195 13.51 -1.58 -1.38
C SER A 195 12.89 -0.60 -2.36
N GLU A 196 12.84 0.67 -1.99
CA GLU A 196 12.31 1.75 -2.81
C GLU A 196 12.95 1.79 -4.21
N LEU A 197 14.28 1.64 -4.28
CA LEU A 197 15.00 1.63 -5.55
C LEU A 197 14.65 0.42 -6.42
N GLU A 198 14.63 -0.79 -5.84
CA GLU A 198 14.25 -2.01 -6.56
C GLU A 198 12.82 -1.93 -7.10
N ASN A 199 11.90 -1.33 -6.33
CA ASN A 199 10.50 -1.13 -6.73
C ASN A 199 10.39 -0.22 -7.95
N ILE A 200 11.14 0.89 -7.96
CA ILE A 200 11.18 1.82 -9.09
C ILE A 200 11.76 1.13 -10.34
N GLU A 201 12.90 0.46 -10.19
CA GLU A 201 13.57 -0.24 -11.30
C GLU A 201 12.70 -1.36 -11.90
N ALA A 202 12.04 -2.14 -11.04
CA ALA A 202 11.16 -3.23 -11.47
C ALA A 202 9.96 -2.70 -12.26
N LEU A 203 9.34 -1.61 -11.79
CA LEU A 203 8.19 -1.04 -12.48
C LEU A 203 8.61 -0.33 -13.78
N ASP A 204 9.70 0.45 -13.77
CA ASP A 204 10.23 1.06 -15.01
C ASP A 204 10.55 0.00 -16.06
N CYS A 205 11.18 -1.12 -15.68
CA CYS A 205 11.48 -2.22 -16.60
C CYS A 205 10.19 -2.84 -17.19
N LEU A 206 9.18 -3.07 -16.37
CA LEU A 206 7.88 -3.58 -16.83
C LEU A 206 7.21 -2.60 -17.80
N LEU A 207 7.21 -1.31 -17.48
CA LEU A 207 6.57 -0.28 -18.30
C LEU A 207 7.30 -0.01 -19.60
N LEU A 208 8.62 -0.24 -19.68
CA LEU A 208 9.38 -0.22 -20.95
C LEU A 208 8.97 -1.36 -21.88
N SER A 209 8.60 -2.52 -21.34
CA SER A 209 8.21 -3.67 -22.15
C SER A 209 6.72 -3.73 -22.47
N LYS A 210 5.86 -3.36 -21.52
CA LYS A 210 4.40 -3.51 -21.59
C LYS A 210 3.62 -2.21 -21.37
N GLY A 211 4.28 -1.07 -21.21
CA GLY A 211 3.62 0.21 -20.95
C GLY A 211 3.16 0.93 -22.22
N MET A 212 2.41 2.01 -22.03
CA MET A 212 1.80 2.85 -23.09
C MET A 212 2.84 3.42 -24.08
N PHE A 213 4.10 3.49 -23.72
CA PHE A 213 5.18 4.05 -24.52
C PHE A 213 6.24 3.02 -24.94
N GLY A 214 6.04 1.74 -24.62
CA GLY A 214 7.00 0.66 -24.94
C GLY A 214 7.25 0.42 -26.43
N SER A 215 6.43 0.99 -27.31
CA SER A 215 6.57 0.87 -28.79
C SER A 215 7.13 2.12 -29.47
N VAL A 216 7.46 3.18 -28.72
CA VAL A 216 8.17 4.33 -29.29
C VAL A 216 9.66 4.03 -29.26
N GLY A 217 10.16 3.49 -30.38
CA GLY A 217 11.55 3.08 -30.55
C GLY A 217 12.52 4.17 -30.09
N LEU A 218 13.43 3.78 -29.22
CA LEU A 218 14.69 4.47 -29.02
C LEU A 218 15.45 4.49 -30.36
N SER A 219 15.21 5.51 -31.18
CA SER A 219 16.15 5.85 -32.23
C SER A 219 17.38 6.42 -31.55
N THR A 220 18.33 5.56 -31.26
CA THR A 220 19.68 5.97 -30.91
C THR A 220 20.32 6.57 -32.17
N ASN A 221 20.16 7.88 -32.33
CA ASN A 221 21.09 8.64 -33.17
C ASN A 221 22.38 8.84 -32.39
N LEU A 222 23.22 7.83 -32.36
CA LEU A 222 24.65 8.00 -32.19
C LEU A 222 25.22 8.37 -33.56
N ASP A 223 25.11 9.62 -33.97
CA ASP A 223 25.96 10.18 -35.00
C ASP A 223 27.35 10.35 -34.40
N ILE A 224 28.18 9.37 -34.58
CA ILE A 224 29.63 9.48 -34.46
C ILE A 224 30.11 10.20 -35.70
N GLU A 225 30.30 11.51 -35.61
CA GLU A 225 31.08 12.25 -36.59
C GLU A 225 32.57 11.86 -36.42
N SER A 226 33.08 11.27 -37.47
CA SER A 226 34.51 11.04 -37.71
C SER A 226 35.25 12.31 -38.11
#